data_7e7db690c9814b9c7bec8ec36b3ee7ed
#
_entry.id   7e7db690c9814b9c7bec8ec36b3ee7ed
#
_cell.length_a   1.000
_cell.length_b   1.000
_cell.length_c   1.000
_cell.angle_alpha   90.00
_cell.angle_beta   90.00
_cell.angle_gamma   90.00
#
_symmetry.space_group_name_H-M   'P 1'
#
loop_
_entity.id
_entity.type
_entity.pdbx_description
1 polymer ?
#
loop_
_entity_poly.entity_id
_entity_poly.type
_entity_poly.pdbx_seq_one_letter_code
_entity_poly.pdbx_strand_id
1 'polypeptide(L)'
;MGEWWKETPWRMIQTNLRETDLRDLDPEAFAQGLQELNATVVMVSTSGIVANYPTRLPFQTRNHYAASDAMVKLIQQCHQRGIRVIGRMDFSKVRQPISSAHPEWRFVG
;
A
#
# COMPACT_ATOMS: atom_id res chain seq x y z
N MET A 1 19.74 -15.86 6.66
CA MET A 1 19.16 -14.58 6.32
C MET A 1 19.62 -13.51 7.27
N GLY A 2 20.30 -12.52 6.76
CA GLY A 2 20.77 -11.43 7.58
C GLY A 2 19.69 -10.45 7.97
N GLU A 3 20.04 -9.55 8.84
CA GLU A 3 19.19 -8.43 9.21
C GLU A 3 19.37 -7.33 8.16
N TRP A 4 18.64 -7.46 7.05
CA TRP A 4 18.78 -6.60 5.87
C TRP A 4 18.74 -5.10 6.22
N TRP A 5 17.98 -4.74 7.27
CA TRP A 5 17.88 -3.34 7.71
C TRP A 5 19.19 -2.82 8.33
N LYS A 6 20.10 -3.70 8.70
CA LYS A 6 21.43 -3.32 9.17
C LYS A 6 22.48 -3.36 8.07
N GLU A 7 22.34 -4.30 7.14
CA GLU A 7 23.34 -4.58 6.11
C GLU A 7 23.15 -3.74 4.85
N THR A 8 21.88 -3.40 4.53
CA THR A 8 21.54 -2.67 3.32
C THR A 8 21.30 -1.19 3.64
N PRO A 9 21.90 -0.26 2.90
CA PRO A 9 21.60 1.16 3.10
C PRO A 9 20.11 1.45 2.95
N TRP A 10 19.57 2.27 3.85
CA TRP A 10 18.18 2.70 3.81
C TRP A 10 18.01 3.87 2.85
N ARG A 11 17.66 3.58 1.64
CA ARG A 11 17.18 4.57 0.69
C ARG A 11 15.69 4.34 0.49
N MET A 12 14.91 4.84 1.43
CA MET A 12 13.46 4.63 1.45
C MET A 12 12.75 5.74 0.70
N ILE A 13 11.80 5.35 -0.13
CA ILE A 13 10.87 6.26 -0.79
C ILE A 13 9.48 5.97 -0.24
N GLN A 14 8.82 6.99 0.27
CA GLN A 14 7.44 6.91 0.68
C GLN A 14 6.55 7.39 -0.46
N THR A 15 5.54 6.61 -0.78
CA THR A 15 4.54 6.98 -1.77
C THR A 15 3.21 7.26 -1.06
N ASN A 16 2.43 8.17 -1.62
CA ASN A 16 1.08 8.47 -1.15
C ASN A 16 0.11 8.20 -2.31
N LEU A 17 -0.20 6.92 -2.50
CA LEU A 17 -1.12 6.52 -3.55
C LEU A 17 -2.55 6.91 -3.16
N ARG A 18 -3.19 7.71 -4.01
CA ARG A 18 -4.60 8.03 -3.87
C ARG A 18 -5.43 6.85 -4.37
N GLU A 19 -6.67 6.81 -3.97
CA GLU A 19 -7.60 5.75 -4.41
C GLU A 19 -7.61 5.60 -5.93
N THR A 20 -7.69 6.72 -6.65
CA THR A 20 -7.76 6.72 -8.12
C THR A 20 -6.43 6.38 -8.79
N ASP A 21 -5.31 6.52 -8.11
CA ASP A 21 -4.00 6.21 -8.69
C ASP A 21 -3.86 4.73 -9.03
N LEU A 22 -4.61 3.87 -8.35
CA LEU A 22 -4.57 2.43 -8.56
C LEU A 22 -5.21 2.01 -9.90
N ARG A 23 -6.02 2.88 -10.49
CA ARG A 23 -6.68 2.61 -11.78
C ARG A 23 -5.66 2.42 -12.90
N ASP A 24 -4.63 3.25 -12.90
CA ASP A 24 -3.63 3.29 -13.97
C ASP A 24 -2.26 2.78 -13.50
N LEU A 25 -2.22 2.08 -12.37
CA LEU A 25 -0.98 1.59 -11.81
C LEU A 25 -0.37 0.51 -12.71
N ASP A 26 0.87 0.74 -13.13
CA ASP A 26 1.70 -0.26 -13.79
C ASP A 26 2.78 -0.70 -12.79
N PRO A 27 2.64 -1.89 -12.21
CA PRO A 27 3.58 -2.37 -11.19
C PRO A 27 5.03 -2.44 -11.66
N GLU A 28 5.25 -2.83 -12.91
CA GLU A 28 6.60 -2.92 -13.47
C GLU A 28 7.22 -1.53 -13.62
N ALA A 29 6.50 -0.59 -14.21
CA ALA A 29 6.99 0.79 -14.37
C ALA A 29 7.23 1.45 -13.02
N PHE A 30 6.36 1.21 -12.04
CA PHE A 30 6.50 1.71 -10.68
C PHE A 30 7.82 1.22 -10.05
N ALA A 31 8.06 -0.09 -10.10
CA ALA A 31 9.26 -0.69 -9.53
C ALA A 31 10.52 -0.26 -10.28
N GLN A 32 10.44 -0.12 -11.60
CA GLN A 32 11.55 0.37 -12.40
C GLN A 32 11.94 1.79 -12.02
N GLY A 33 10.95 2.66 -11.83
CA GLY A 33 11.20 4.04 -11.38
C GLY A 33 11.91 4.09 -10.02
N LEU A 34 11.50 3.24 -9.10
CA LEU A 34 12.17 3.13 -7.80
C LEU A 34 13.61 2.64 -7.94
N GLN A 35 13.85 1.70 -8.83
CA GLN A 35 15.20 1.19 -9.10
C GLN A 35 16.10 2.29 -9.66
N GLU A 36 15.59 3.09 -10.57
CA GLU A 36 16.33 4.22 -11.15
C GLU A 36 16.70 5.26 -10.11
N LEU A 37 15.90 5.40 -9.05
CA LEU A 37 16.18 6.28 -7.92
C LEU A 37 17.08 5.62 -6.86
N ASN A 38 17.54 4.40 -7.11
CA ASN A 38 18.36 3.62 -6.20
C ASN A 38 17.66 3.35 -4.85
N ALA A 39 16.34 3.23 -4.86
CA ALA A 39 15.59 2.89 -3.67
C ALA A 39 15.90 1.47 -3.20
N THR A 40 16.04 1.29 -1.90
CA THR A 40 16.19 -0.04 -1.29
C THR A 40 14.94 -0.46 -0.53
N VAL A 41 14.12 0.52 -0.16
CA VAL A 41 12.85 0.30 0.55
C VAL A 41 11.81 1.25 -0.01
N VAL A 42 10.60 0.77 -0.18
CA VAL A 42 9.46 1.62 -0.54
C VAL A 42 8.34 1.42 0.47
N MET A 43 7.70 2.50 0.86
CA MET A 43 6.49 2.47 1.67
C MET A 43 5.29 2.71 0.77
N VAL A 44 4.35 1.78 0.77
CA VAL A 44 3.18 1.79 -0.11
C VAL A 44 1.91 1.71 0.72
N SER A 45 0.91 2.50 0.36
CA SER A 45 -0.40 2.42 0.99
C SER A 45 -1.11 1.12 0.59
N THR A 46 -1.36 0.25 1.55
CA THR A 46 -2.03 -1.03 1.32
C THR A 46 -3.49 -0.98 1.75
N SER A 47 -3.79 -0.27 2.83
CA SER A 47 -5.15 -0.14 3.32
C SER A 47 -5.30 1.13 4.17
N GLY A 48 -6.52 1.40 4.57
CA GLY A 48 -6.87 2.59 5.33
C GLY A 48 -8.33 2.90 5.09
N ILE A 49 -8.63 4.02 4.42
CA ILE A 49 -10.00 4.34 3.99
C ILE A 49 -10.54 3.23 3.08
N VAL A 50 -9.69 2.75 2.18
CA VAL A 50 -9.98 1.61 1.31
C VAL A 50 -8.82 0.63 1.32
N ALA A 51 -9.10 -0.63 1.01
CA ALA A 51 -8.06 -1.63 0.82
C ALA A 51 -7.68 -1.70 -0.67
N ASN A 52 -6.39 -1.67 -0.96
CA ASN A 52 -5.86 -1.74 -2.33
C ASN A 52 -5.63 -3.20 -2.78
N TYR A 53 -6.32 -4.13 -2.17
CA TYR A 53 -6.27 -5.56 -2.45
C TYR A 53 -7.67 -6.17 -2.18
N PRO A 54 -7.95 -7.40 -2.69
CA PRO A 54 -9.22 -8.06 -2.39
C PRO A 54 -9.30 -8.42 -0.91
N THR A 55 -10.05 -7.63 -0.15
CA THR A 55 -10.24 -7.87 1.28
C THR A 55 -11.47 -8.73 1.51
N ARG A 56 -11.41 -9.59 2.53
CA ARG A 56 -12.55 -10.39 3.01
C ARG A 56 -13.18 -9.79 4.27
N LEU A 57 -12.63 -8.69 4.75
CA LEU A 57 -13.13 -8.05 5.97
C LEU A 57 -14.41 -7.27 5.66
N PRO A 58 -15.53 -7.55 6.33
CA PRO A 58 -16.80 -6.90 6.02
C PRO A 58 -16.82 -5.41 6.34
N PHE A 59 -15.95 -4.97 7.24
CA PHE A 59 -15.84 -3.57 7.62
C PHE A 59 -14.82 -2.79 6.79
N GLN A 60 -14.17 -3.45 5.83
CA GLN A 60 -13.14 -2.82 5.00
C GLN A 60 -13.67 -2.61 3.59
N THR A 61 -13.65 -1.36 3.12
CA THR A 61 -14.05 -1.02 1.76
C THR A 61 -12.92 -1.34 0.78
N ARG A 62 -13.20 -2.13 -0.24
CA ARG A 62 -12.22 -2.41 -1.29
C ARG A 62 -12.13 -1.22 -2.24
N ASN A 63 -10.90 -0.87 -2.65
CA ASN A 63 -10.68 0.10 -3.70
C ASN A 63 -11.08 -0.51 -5.06
N HIS A 64 -12.18 -0.03 -5.64
CA HIS A 64 -12.69 -0.57 -6.91
C HIS A 64 -11.86 -0.13 -8.12
N TYR A 65 -10.96 0.84 -7.98
CA TYR A 65 -10.03 1.20 -9.05
C TYR A 65 -8.85 0.24 -9.14
N ALA A 66 -8.52 -0.46 -8.04
CA ALA A 66 -7.40 -1.38 -8.01
C ALA A 66 -7.77 -2.72 -8.64
N ALA A 67 -6.94 -3.20 -9.56
CA ALA A 67 -7.06 -4.58 -10.04
C ALA A 67 -6.84 -5.54 -8.87
N SER A 68 -7.46 -6.73 -8.94
CA SER A 68 -7.42 -7.69 -7.85
C SER A 68 -6.02 -8.16 -7.50
N ASP A 69 -5.09 -8.12 -8.46
CA ASP A 69 -3.70 -8.57 -8.29
C ASP A 69 -2.68 -7.42 -8.29
N ALA A 70 -3.15 -6.16 -8.33
CA ALA A 70 -2.26 -5.01 -8.46
C ALA A 70 -1.20 -4.95 -7.36
N MET A 71 -1.61 -5.14 -6.10
CA MET A 71 -0.70 -5.07 -4.97
C MET A 71 0.30 -6.22 -4.96
N VAL A 72 -0.16 -7.43 -5.30
CA VAL A 72 0.70 -8.61 -5.40
C VAL A 72 1.77 -8.39 -6.46
N LYS A 73 1.36 -7.92 -7.64
CA LYS A 73 2.30 -7.65 -8.74
C LYS A 73 3.30 -6.56 -8.38
N LEU A 74 2.85 -5.50 -7.71
CA LEU A 74 3.72 -4.42 -7.26
C LEU A 74 4.80 -4.95 -6.32
N ILE A 75 4.42 -5.75 -5.35
CA ILE A 75 5.35 -6.34 -4.39
C ILE A 75 6.34 -7.27 -5.10
N GLN A 76 5.85 -8.11 -6.01
CA GLN A 76 6.70 -9.02 -6.78
C GLN A 76 7.72 -8.26 -7.62
N GLN A 77 7.30 -7.21 -8.31
CA GLN A 77 8.20 -6.40 -9.13
C GLN A 77 9.27 -5.69 -8.29
N CYS A 78 8.89 -5.20 -7.11
CA CYS A 78 9.85 -4.61 -6.19
C CYS A 78 10.86 -5.66 -5.70
N HIS A 79 10.39 -6.84 -5.29
CA HIS A 79 11.26 -7.91 -4.79
C HIS A 79 12.24 -8.40 -5.85
N GLN A 80 11.81 -8.48 -7.11
CA GLN A 80 12.70 -8.86 -8.21
C GLN A 80 13.86 -7.88 -8.39
N ARG A 81 13.70 -6.66 -7.94
CA ARG A 81 14.71 -5.59 -8.04
C ARG A 81 15.44 -5.35 -6.72
N GLY A 82 15.26 -6.25 -5.75
CA GLY A 82 15.90 -6.14 -4.43
C GLY A 82 15.35 -5.00 -3.57
N ILE A 83 14.13 -4.53 -3.85
CA ILE A 83 13.48 -3.46 -3.10
C ILE A 83 12.52 -4.08 -2.10
N ARG A 84 12.68 -3.73 -0.82
CA ARG A 84 11.76 -4.16 0.24
C ARG A 84 10.54 -3.27 0.27
N VAL A 85 9.40 -3.85 0.62
CA VAL A 85 8.13 -3.13 0.66
C VAL A 85 7.60 -3.09 2.08
N ILE A 86 7.29 -1.88 2.54
CA ILE A 86 6.59 -1.66 3.81
C ILE A 86 5.16 -1.28 3.48
N GLY A 87 4.20 -2.07 3.94
CA GLY A 87 2.79 -1.77 3.79
C GLY A 87 2.35 -0.76 4.83
N ARG A 88 1.91 0.40 4.37
CA ARG A 88 1.34 1.43 5.25
C ARG A 88 -0.16 1.20 5.39
N MET A 89 -0.63 1.25 6.61
CA MET A 89 -2.06 1.18 6.93
C MET A 89 -2.44 2.39 7.76
N ASP A 90 -3.43 3.15 7.30
CA ASP A 90 -3.92 4.33 8.00
C ASP A 90 -5.42 4.17 8.22
N PHE A 91 -5.81 3.90 9.45
CA PHE A 91 -7.20 3.70 9.84
C PHE A 91 -7.79 4.91 10.57
N SER A 92 -7.19 6.09 10.42
CA SER A 92 -7.71 7.32 11.04
C SER A 92 -9.04 7.77 10.46
N LYS A 93 -9.40 7.28 9.27
CA LYS A 93 -10.64 7.65 8.57
C LYS A 93 -11.30 6.40 7.98
N VAL A 94 -12.62 6.43 7.92
CA VAL A 94 -13.42 5.39 7.24
C VAL A 94 -14.52 6.07 6.45
N ARG A 95 -15.06 5.36 5.46
CA ARG A 95 -16.21 5.83 4.71
C ARG A 95 -17.47 5.75 5.53
N GLN A 96 -18.47 6.55 5.16
CA GLN A 96 -19.71 6.68 5.91
C GLN A 96 -20.44 5.35 6.17
N PRO A 97 -20.56 4.40 5.22
CA PRO A 97 -21.22 3.12 5.51
C PRO A 97 -20.58 2.39 6.69
N ILE A 98 -19.26 2.40 6.79
CA ILE A 98 -18.55 1.76 7.91
C ILE A 98 -18.75 2.57 9.18
N SER A 99 -18.64 3.90 9.11
CA SER A 99 -18.86 4.78 10.26
C SER A 99 -20.27 4.65 10.80
N SER A 100 -21.27 4.52 9.92
CA SER A 100 -22.67 4.36 10.33
C SER A 100 -22.93 3.00 10.95
N ALA A 101 -22.26 1.94 10.48
CA ALA A 101 -22.39 0.59 11.04
C ALA A 101 -21.67 0.44 12.38
N HIS A 102 -20.63 1.25 12.60
CA HIS A 102 -19.78 1.15 13.80
C HIS A 102 -19.57 2.54 14.43
N PRO A 103 -20.63 3.19 14.94
CA PRO A 103 -20.48 4.52 15.53
C PRO A 103 -19.57 4.55 16.74
N GLU A 104 -19.39 3.41 17.42
CA GLU A 104 -18.50 3.24 18.57
C GLU A 104 -17.01 3.37 18.19
N TRP A 105 -16.68 3.29 16.89
CA TRP A 105 -15.30 3.43 16.42
C TRP A 105 -14.91 4.87 16.13
N ARG A 106 -15.86 5.81 16.22
CA ARG A 106 -15.59 7.22 15.94
C ARG A 106 -14.79 7.83 17.08
N PHE A 107 -13.95 8.79 16.73
CA PHE A 107 -13.27 9.58 17.76
C PHE A 107 -14.30 10.38 18.57
N VAL A 108 -14.07 10.43 19.86
CA VAL A 108 -14.86 11.24 20.75
C VAL A 108 -14.15 12.60 20.89
N GLY A 109 -14.81 13.65 20.41
CA GLY A 109 -14.25 14.98 20.44
C GLY A 109 -14.98 15.90 21.38
#